data_19f086485d8e3fb842df519a8e642527
#
_entry.id   19f086485d8e3fb842df519a8e642527
#
_cell.length_a   1.000
_cell.length_b   1.000
_cell.length_c   1.000
_cell.angle_alpha   90.00
_cell.angle_beta   90.00
_cell.angle_gamma   90.00
#
_symmetry.space_group_name_H-M   'P 1'
#
loop_
_entity.id
_entity.type
_entity.pdbx_description
1 polymer ?
#
loop_
_entity_poly.entity_id
_entity_poly.type
_entity_poly.pdbx_seq_one_letter_code
_entity_poly.pdbx_strand_id
1 'polypeptide(L)'
;MAAQLQTLTLARPDDWHHHLRDGAALATTVPFAARTYGRAICMPNLVPPVTTAALAVAYKERIMKHVPKGSSFEPLMTLYLTDSTSPQDIKDAKASGVVVACKLYPKGATTNSHGGVTDIKKIWKTLDAM
;
A
#
# COMPACT_ATOMS: atom_id res chain seq x y z
N MET A 1 37.63 -28.35 2.58
CA MET A 1 37.67 -27.03 3.26
C MET A 1 36.21 -26.58 3.42
N ALA A 2 35.73 -26.43 4.66
CA ALA A 2 34.39 -25.88 4.89
C ALA A 2 34.41 -24.41 4.51
N ALA A 3 33.45 -23.99 3.64
CA ALA A 3 33.29 -22.59 3.31
C ALA A 3 32.93 -21.82 4.59
N GLN A 4 33.71 -20.82 4.94
CA GLN A 4 33.43 -19.95 6.07
C GLN A 4 32.19 -19.11 5.67
N LEU A 5 31.07 -19.27 6.40
CA LEU A 5 29.89 -18.47 6.23
C LEU A 5 30.22 -17.00 6.49
N GLN A 6 30.16 -16.17 5.46
CA GLN A 6 30.29 -14.73 5.62
C GLN A 6 28.94 -14.16 6.08
N THR A 7 28.95 -13.45 7.20
CA THR A 7 27.77 -12.78 7.75
C THR A 7 27.83 -11.30 7.36
N LEU A 8 26.74 -10.78 6.78
CA LEU A 8 26.57 -9.37 6.49
C LEU A 8 25.44 -8.82 7.38
N THR A 9 25.75 -7.76 8.14
CA THR A 9 24.75 -7.06 8.95
C THR A 9 24.25 -5.82 8.18
N LEU A 10 22.96 -5.75 7.95
CA LEU A 10 22.29 -4.65 7.24
C LEU A 10 21.18 -4.05 8.10
N ALA A 11 20.89 -2.76 7.91
CA ALA A 11 19.62 -2.20 8.36
C ALA A 11 18.47 -2.94 7.68
N ARG A 12 17.39 -3.20 8.43
CA ARG A 12 16.21 -3.85 7.86
C ARG A 12 15.61 -2.96 6.78
N PRO A 13 15.47 -3.43 5.53
CA PRO A 13 15.00 -2.59 4.42
C PRO A 13 13.50 -2.29 4.54
N ASP A 14 13.08 -1.20 3.91
CA ASP A 14 11.68 -0.90 3.62
C ASP A 14 11.40 -1.16 2.13
N ASP A 15 10.14 -1.51 1.81
CA ASP A 15 9.67 -1.64 0.43
C ASP A 15 8.67 -0.52 0.11
N TRP A 16 9.05 0.38 -0.79
CA TRP A 16 8.22 1.54 -1.15
C TRP A 16 7.22 1.27 -2.27
N HIS A 17 7.07 0.01 -2.75
CA HIS A 17 6.11 -0.35 -3.81
C HIS A 17 5.73 -1.83 -3.73
N HIS A 18 4.94 -2.22 -2.75
CA HIS A 18 4.64 -3.63 -2.47
C HIS A 18 3.21 -4.03 -2.82
N HIS A 19 3.04 -5.10 -3.59
CA HIS A 19 1.75 -5.68 -3.95
C HIS A 19 1.43 -6.90 -3.08
N LEU A 20 0.81 -6.71 -1.93
CA LEU A 20 0.38 -7.82 -1.07
C LEU A 20 -0.83 -8.58 -1.63
N ARG A 21 -1.57 -7.97 -2.56
CA ARG A 21 -2.87 -8.46 -3.04
C ARG A 21 -3.91 -8.46 -1.91
N ASP A 22 -4.96 -9.30 -1.98
CA ASP A 22 -6.00 -9.37 -0.95
C ASP A 22 -6.55 -10.79 -0.84
N GLY A 23 -7.46 -11.02 0.11
CA GLY A 23 -8.11 -12.29 0.34
C GLY A 23 -7.11 -13.41 0.69
N ALA A 24 -7.26 -14.57 0.08
CA ALA A 24 -6.43 -15.74 0.37
C ALA A 24 -4.93 -15.53 0.13
N ALA A 25 -4.55 -14.61 -0.76
CA ALA A 25 -3.15 -14.32 -1.05
C ALA A 25 -2.40 -13.75 0.17
N LEU A 26 -3.09 -13.03 1.07
CA LEU A 26 -2.48 -12.42 2.25
C LEU A 26 -1.83 -13.44 3.17
N ALA A 27 -2.38 -14.65 3.26
CA ALA A 27 -1.82 -15.73 4.09
C ALA A 27 -0.39 -16.13 3.66
N THR A 28 -0.03 -15.88 2.40
CA THR A 28 1.30 -16.13 1.87
C THR A 28 2.14 -14.85 1.77
N THR A 29 1.61 -13.81 1.14
CA THR A 29 2.37 -12.61 0.82
C THR A 29 2.80 -11.83 2.05
N VAL A 30 1.93 -11.71 3.07
CA VAL A 30 2.22 -10.95 4.28
C VAL A 30 3.34 -11.55 5.12
N PRO A 31 3.37 -12.86 5.44
CA PRO A 31 4.49 -13.45 6.17
C PRO A 31 5.83 -13.31 5.44
N PHE A 32 5.85 -13.40 4.10
CA PHE A 32 7.07 -13.20 3.32
C PHE A 32 7.54 -11.74 3.39
N ALA A 33 6.65 -10.76 3.20
CA ALA A 33 6.97 -9.34 3.35
C ALA A 33 7.46 -9.04 4.78
N ALA A 34 6.74 -9.52 5.79
CA ALA A 34 7.05 -9.30 7.20
C ALA A 34 8.40 -9.91 7.63
N ARG A 35 8.88 -10.94 6.97
CA ARG A 35 10.21 -11.52 7.22
C ARG A 35 11.33 -10.65 6.66
N THR A 36 11.08 -9.99 5.53
CA THR A 36 12.11 -9.27 4.76
C THR A 36 12.16 -7.79 5.13
N TYR A 37 10.99 -7.13 5.22
CA TYR A 37 10.90 -5.68 5.33
C TYR A 37 10.49 -5.22 6.73
N GLY A 38 10.96 -4.04 7.15
CA GLY A 38 10.46 -3.33 8.32
C GLY A 38 9.11 -2.69 8.05
N ARG A 39 9.01 -1.98 6.93
CA ARG A 39 7.79 -1.33 6.45
C ARG A 39 7.59 -1.63 4.96
N ALA A 40 6.34 -1.58 4.52
CA ALA A 40 6.04 -1.65 3.10
C ALA A 40 4.88 -0.72 2.73
N ILE A 41 5.04 0.07 1.65
CA ILE A 41 3.95 0.83 1.05
C ILE A 41 3.09 -0.12 0.24
N CYS A 42 1.89 -0.40 0.75
CA CYS A 42 0.95 -1.35 0.16
C CYS A 42 0.17 -0.70 -0.98
N MET A 43 0.30 -1.27 -2.18
CA MET A 43 -0.35 -0.77 -3.38
C MET A 43 -1.87 -0.97 -3.33
N PRO A 44 -2.66 0.06 -3.72
CA PRO A 44 -4.11 0.10 -3.53
C PRO A 44 -4.91 -0.49 -4.70
N ASN A 45 -4.26 -0.98 -5.77
CA ASN A 45 -4.91 -1.47 -7.00
C ASN A 45 -5.44 -2.91 -6.84
N LEU A 46 -6.35 -3.07 -5.90
CA LEU A 46 -7.12 -4.29 -5.66
C LEU A 46 -8.38 -4.35 -6.53
N VAL A 47 -9.22 -5.35 -6.32
CA VAL A 47 -10.56 -5.47 -6.91
C VAL A 47 -11.56 -5.74 -5.78
N PRO A 48 -12.35 -4.72 -5.34
CA PRO A 48 -12.31 -3.31 -5.74
C PRO A 48 -11.07 -2.56 -5.21
N PRO A 49 -10.68 -1.41 -5.82
CA PRO A 49 -9.51 -0.65 -5.39
C PRO A 49 -9.76 0.08 -4.05
N VAL A 50 -8.68 0.40 -3.35
CA VAL A 50 -8.72 1.13 -2.08
C VAL A 50 -8.79 2.63 -2.36
N THR A 51 -9.99 3.19 -2.44
CA THR A 51 -10.24 4.59 -2.84
C THR A 51 -10.57 5.52 -1.68
N THR A 52 -10.84 4.98 -0.47
CA THR A 52 -11.22 5.78 0.71
C THR A 52 -10.42 5.39 1.94
N ALA A 53 -10.40 6.29 2.95
CA ALA A 53 -9.80 6.03 4.25
C ALA A 53 -10.36 4.75 4.91
N ALA A 54 -11.68 4.57 4.89
CA ALA A 54 -12.33 3.40 5.48
C ALA A 54 -11.87 2.08 4.81
N LEU A 55 -11.74 2.07 3.48
CA LEU A 55 -11.22 0.91 2.75
C LEU A 55 -9.75 0.65 3.08
N ALA A 56 -8.94 1.70 3.29
CA ALA A 56 -7.54 1.56 3.68
C ALA A 56 -7.41 0.96 5.09
N VAL A 57 -8.21 1.42 6.04
CA VAL A 57 -8.27 0.85 7.40
C VAL A 57 -8.65 -0.63 7.35
N ALA A 58 -9.74 -0.96 6.66
CA ALA A 58 -10.20 -2.34 6.53
C ALA A 58 -9.17 -3.24 5.82
N TYR A 59 -8.43 -2.72 4.85
CA TYR A 59 -7.35 -3.47 4.19
C TYR A 59 -6.17 -3.68 5.15
N LYS A 60 -5.76 -2.64 5.90
CA LYS A 60 -4.72 -2.77 6.94
C LYS A 60 -5.09 -3.84 7.97
N GLU A 61 -6.33 -3.86 8.43
CA GLU A 61 -6.81 -4.87 9.37
C GLU A 61 -6.70 -6.30 8.80
N ARG A 62 -7.04 -6.50 7.52
CA ARG A 62 -6.87 -7.81 6.86
C ARG A 62 -5.40 -8.22 6.78
N ILE A 63 -4.51 -7.30 6.43
CA ILE A 63 -3.07 -7.54 6.40
C ILE A 63 -2.56 -7.93 7.79
N MET A 64 -2.92 -7.16 8.82
CA MET A 64 -2.44 -7.37 10.19
C MET A 64 -2.81 -8.74 10.78
N LYS A 65 -3.92 -9.35 10.33
CA LYS A 65 -4.29 -10.72 10.71
C LYS A 65 -3.28 -11.78 10.26
N HIS A 66 -2.48 -11.48 9.25
CA HIS A 66 -1.49 -12.39 8.67
C HIS A 66 -0.04 -12.01 9.02
N VAL A 67 0.18 -10.90 9.74
CA VAL A 67 1.51 -10.55 10.25
C VAL A 67 1.91 -11.55 11.32
N PRO A 68 3.08 -12.20 11.20
CA PRO A 68 3.51 -13.20 12.18
C PRO A 68 3.64 -12.58 13.59
N LYS A 69 3.23 -13.36 14.59
CA LYS A 69 3.33 -12.92 16.00
C LYS A 69 4.78 -12.55 16.34
N GLY A 70 4.96 -11.39 16.96
CA GLY A 70 6.27 -10.86 17.32
C GLY A 70 7.02 -10.14 16.18
N SER A 71 6.45 -10.08 14.96
CA SER A 71 7.01 -9.26 13.88
C SER A 71 6.74 -7.78 14.12
N SER A 72 7.74 -6.94 13.82
CA SER A 72 7.63 -5.47 13.81
C SER A 72 7.28 -4.91 12.42
N PHE A 73 6.79 -5.74 11.50
CA PHE A 73 6.39 -5.29 10.17
C PHE A 73 5.21 -4.31 10.23
N GLU A 74 5.36 -3.19 9.52
CA GLU A 74 4.35 -2.16 9.44
C GLU A 74 3.88 -1.95 7.99
N PRO A 75 2.61 -2.29 7.64
CA PRO A 75 2.03 -1.93 6.35
C PRO A 75 1.61 -0.46 6.35
N LEU A 76 2.13 0.29 5.40
CA LEU A 76 1.81 1.69 5.13
C LEU A 76 0.77 1.75 4.01
N MET A 77 -0.41 2.31 4.31
CA MET A 77 -1.53 2.26 3.36
C MET A 77 -1.50 3.41 2.37
N THR A 78 -2.04 3.17 1.18
CA THR A 78 -2.19 4.18 0.13
C THR A 78 -3.62 4.22 -0.39
N LEU A 79 -4.06 5.39 -0.86
CA LEU A 79 -5.28 5.50 -1.64
C LEU A 79 -5.00 5.36 -3.13
N TYR A 80 -5.95 4.77 -3.84
CA TYR A 80 -6.01 4.72 -5.29
C TYR A 80 -6.71 5.98 -5.80
N LEU A 81 -5.99 6.83 -6.54
CA LEU A 81 -6.55 8.03 -7.14
C LEU A 81 -7.42 7.70 -8.35
N THR A 82 -8.59 8.32 -8.40
CA THR A 82 -9.55 8.29 -9.51
C THR A 82 -9.91 9.71 -9.93
N ASP A 83 -10.58 9.87 -11.06
CA ASP A 83 -11.12 11.18 -11.50
C ASP A 83 -12.10 11.79 -10.47
N SER A 84 -12.70 10.98 -9.60
CA SER A 84 -13.66 11.39 -8.57
C SER A 84 -13.07 11.58 -7.18
N THR A 85 -11.78 11.30 -6.97
CA THR A 85 -11.14 11.52 -5.67
C THR A 85 -11.16 13.01 -5.32
N SER A 86 -11.76 13.33 -4.18
CA SER A 86 -11.97 14.71 -3.74
C SER A 86 -10.91 15.19 -2.74
N PRO A 87 -10.77 16.52 -2.54
CA PRO A 87 -9.96 17.06 -1.45
C PRO A 87 -10.38 16.55 -0.06
N GLN A 88 -11.67 16.24 0.14
CA GLN A 88 -12.15 15.70 1.41
C GLN A 88 -11.64 14.29 1.64
N ASP A 89 -11.57 13.44 0.60
CA ASP A 89 -11.00 12.09 0.71
C ASP A 89 -9.54 12.13 1.19
N ILE A 90 -8.77 13.16 0.77
CA ILE A 90 -7.37 13.35 1.23
C ILE A 90 -7.33 13.74 2.71
N LYS A 91 -8.20 14.65 3.14
CA LYS A 91 -8.29 15.06 4.56
C LYS A 91 -8.69 13.88 5.44
N ASP A 92 -9.67 13.09 5.02
CA ASP A 92 -10.12 11.90 5.73
C ASP A 92 -9.02 10.84 5.78
N ALA A 93 -8.28 10.66 4.67
CA ALA A 93 -7.12 9.78 4.61
C ALA A 93 -6.05 10.20 5.63
N LYS A 94 -5.71 11.49 5.69
CA LYS A 94 -4.76 12.02 6.67
C LYS A 94 -5.26 11.82 8.09
N ALA A 95 -6.53 12.13 8.36
CA ALA A 95 -7.14 11.98 9.68
C ALA A 95 -7.19 10.52 10.15
N SER A 96 -7.24 9.56 9.24
CA SER A 96 -7.25 8.12 9.57
C SER A 96 -5.98 7.64 10.28
N GLY A 97 -4.86 8.35 10.12
CA GLY A 97 -3.56 7.98 10.66
C GLY A 97 -2.90 6.74 10.03
N VAL A 98 -3.55 6.10 9.06
CA VAL A 98 -3.03 4.87 8.41
C VAL A 98 -2.60 5.06 6.96
N VAL A 99 -3.14 6.07 6.29
CA VAL A 99 -2.80 6.40 4.90
C VAL A 99 -1.61 7.35 4.87
N VAL A 100 -0.57 6.97 4.15
CA VAL A 100 0.68 7.75 4.06
C VAL A 100 0.88 8.40 2.70
N ALA A 101 0.19 7.93 1.68
CA ALA A 101 0.34 8.42 0.31
C ALA A 101 -0.89 8.10 -0.54
N CYS A 102 -0.90 8.67 -1.75
CA CYS A 102 -1.86 8.33 -2.79
C CYS A 102 -1.11 7.80 -4.01
N LYS A 103 -1.68 6.81 -4.68
CA LYS A 103 -1.12 6.21 -5.89
C LYS A 103 -1.88 6.69 -7.12
N LEU A 104 -1.17 7.38 -7.99
CA LEU A 104 -1.67 7.76 -9.31
C LEU A 104 -1.44 6.61 -10.29
N TYR A 105 -2.52 6.11 -10.89
CA TYR A 105 -2.49 5.26 -12.07
C TYR A 105 -3.15 5.98 -13.24
N PRO A 106 -2.46 6.22 -14.35
CA PRO A 106 -3.15 6.57 -15.60
C PRO A 106 -4.11 5.44 -15.97
N LYS A 107 -5.33 5.80 -16.38
CA LYS A 107 -6.36 4.81 -16.72
C LYS A 107 -5.85 3.80 -17.74
N GLY A 108 -5.93 2.51 -17.42
CA GLY A 108 -5.57 1.41 -18.32
C GLY A 108 -4.06 1.17 -18.48
N ALA A 109 -3.19 1.91 -17.77
CA ALA A 109 -1.73 1.80 -17.95
C ALA A 109 -1.11 0.53 -17.35
N THR A 110 -1.78 -0.14 -16.40
CA THR A 110 -1.26 -1.32 -15.70
C THR A 110 -2.40 -2.19 -15.15
N THR A 111 -2.04 -3.27 -14.46
CA THR A 111 -2.99 -4.19 -13.83
C THR A 111 -3.92 -3.45 -12.87
N ASN A 112 -5.24 -3.70 -12.99
CA ASN A 112 -6.29 -3.08 -12.17
C ASN A 112 -6.26 -1.55 -12.18
N SER A 113 -5.91 -0.92 -13.32
CA SER A 113 -5.88 0.54 -13.47
C SER A 113 -7.05 1.12 -14.27
N HIS A 114 -8.11 0.35 -14.49
CA HIS A 114 -9.30 0.81 -15.24
C HIS A 114 -10.02 2.00 -14.61
N GLY A 115 -9.99 2.11 -13.27
CA GLY A 115 -10.52 3.24 -12.51
C GLY A 115 -9.55 4.41 -12.34
N GLY A 116 -8.35 4.32 -12.94
CA GLY A 116 -7.32 5.33 -12.80
C GLY A 116 -7.67 6.68 -13.40
N VAL A 117 -6.81 7.66 -13.16
CA VAL A 117 -7.01 9.04 -13.59
C VAL A 117 -6.93 9.16 -15.12
N THR A 118 -7.92 9.79 -15.73
CA THR A 118 -7.98 10.01 -17.19
C THR A 118 -7.30 11.30 -17.61
N ASP A 119 -7.35 12.34 -16.77
CA ASP A 119 -6.71 13.63 -16.98
C ASP A 119 -6.31 14.21 -15.61
N ILE A 120 -5.05 14.55 -15.45
CA ILE A 120 -4.50 15.13 -14.22
C ILE A 120 -5.22 16.42 -13.79
N LYS A 121 -5.75 17.17 -14.75
CA LYS A 121 -6.49 18.40 -14.48
C LYS A 121 -7.77 18.16 -13.68
N LYS A 122 -8.39 17.00 -13.81
CA LYS A 122 -9.61 16.64 -13.08
C LYS A 122 -9.37 16.52 -11.57
N ILE A 123 -8.16 16.14 -11.18
CA ILE A 123 -7.80 15.94 -9.77
C ILE A 123 -6.91 17.06 -9.23
N TRP A 124 -6.80 18.19 -9.92
CA TRP A 124 -5.93 19.30 -9.52
C TRP A 124 -6.18 19.75 -8.07
N LYS A 125 -7.47 19.98 -7.73
CA LYS A 125 -7.87 20.36 -6.36
C LYS A 125 -7.52 19.30 -5.31
N THR A 126 -7.53 18.05 -5.73
CA THR A 126 -7.16 16.91 -4.86
C THR A 126 -5.66 16.87 -4.61
N LEU A 127 -4.86 17.13 -5.65
CA LEU A 127 -3.40 17.25 -5.53
C LEU A 127 -3.00 18.44 -4.66
N ASP A 128 -3.73 19.56 -4.77
CA ASP A 128 -3.50 20.78 -3.99
C ASP A 128 -3.82 20.57 -2.49
N ALA A 129 -4.61 19.57 -2.15
CA ALA A 129 -4.96 19.22 -0.79
C ALA A 129 -4.00 18.22 -0.12
N MET A 130 -3.04 17.66 -0.87
CA MET A 130 -2.02 16.74 -0.38
C MET A 130 -0.85 17.46 0.30
#